data_cfc6a6bd8f8a43d8efa3eb3e80b02377
#
_entry.id   cfc6a6bd8f8a43d8efa3eb3e80b02377
#
_cell.length_a   1.000
_cell.length_b   1.000
_cell.length_c   1.000
_cell.angle_alpha   90.00
_cell.angle_beta   90.00
_cell.angle_gamma   90.00
#
_symmetry.space_group_name_H-M   'P 1'
#
loop_
_entity.id
_entity.type
_entity.pdbx_description
1 polymer ?
#
loop_
_entity_poly.entity_id
_entity_poly.type
_entity_poly.pdbx_seq_one_letter_code
_entity_poly.pdbx_strand_id
1 'polypeptide(L)'
;APLVKTSFTVLPPPPSPPPSPPPLPPAAPLPPNAPPLPPLVPGDCMVVAALSSSPDAFSIVLLSTLGKGQSISATDMGWLPQAEAFSQYMPIWWSSSGAEMSSVVHTASDDEPPGTVLTQADFSGGALSLDSSDQLLIYQGAESNPTFLCAFDWSGYDWKTTDSSVSSSYSGSSYSGLPRGLTSGVDALNTKTLGWSYSYYNNWAYKGTDSAHIDGLRTAI
;
A
#
# COMPACT_ATOMS: atom_id res chain seq x y z
N ALA A 1 -54.99 31.31 8.01
CA ALA A 1 -54.06 30.44 8.72
C ALA A 1 -52.90 31.28 9.24
N PRO A 2 -52.49 31.18 10.54
CA PRO A 2 -51.40 31.97 11.08
C PRO A 2 -50.05 31.41 10.60
N LEU A 3 -49.15 32.28 10.16
CA LEU A 3 -47.77 31.98 9.80
C LEU A 3 -46.97 31.61 11.07
N VAL A 4 -46.46 30.38 11.13
CA VAL A 4 -45.54 29.92 12.18
C VAL A 4 -44.16 30.52 11.88
N LYS A 5 -43.70 31.44 12.71
CA LYS A 5 -42.30 31.93 12.66
C LYS A 5 -41.37 30.87 13.25
N THR A 6 -40.60 30.18 12.40
CA THR A 6 -39.51 29.32 12.82
C THR A 6 -38.27 30.18 13.09
N SER A 7 -37.84 30.24 14.34
CA SER A 7 -36.55 30.85 14.71
C SER A 7 -35.44 29.85 14.54
N PHE A 8 -34.44 30.16 13.75
CA PHE A 8 -33.21 29.37 13.63
C PHE A 8 -32.21 29.85 14.68
N THR A 9 -31.79 28.95 15.55
CA THR A 9 -30.65 29.19 16.47
C THR A 9 -29.37 28.91 15.71
N VAL A 10 -28.57 29.93 15.43
CA VAL A 10 -27.23 29.77 14.86
C VAL A 10 -26.31 29.23 15.98
N LEU A 11 -25.83 28.01 15.79
CA LEU A 11 -24.84 27.43 16.71
C LEU A 11 -23.52 28.22 16.59
N PRO A 12 -22.78 28.43 17.69
CA PRO A 12 -21.46 29.04 17.63
C PRO A 12 -20.52 28.18 16.79
N PRO A 13 -19.57 28.80 16.07
CA PRO A 13 -18.58 28.06 15.29
C PRO A 13 -17.78 27.13 16.21
N PRO A 14 -17.37 25.94 15.70
CA PRO A 14 -16.53 25.03 16.48
C PRO A 14 -15.22 25.73 16.90
N PRO A 15 -14.64 25.38 18.06
CA PRO A 15 -13.36 25.91 18.50
C PRO A 15 -12.29 25.62 17.45
N SER A 16 -11.38 26.57 17.24
CA SER A 16 -10.24 26.40 16.32
C SER A 16 -9.41 25.19 16.75
N PRO A 17 -8.94 24.36 15.80
CA PRO A 17 -8.07 23.25 16.12
C PRO A 17 -6.79 23.75 16.81
N PRO A 18 -6.20 22.97 17.73
CA PRO A 18 -4.95 23.33 18.37
C PRO A 18 -3.84 23.50 17.29
N PRO A 19 -2.86 24.38 17.53
CA PRO A 19 -1.75 24.56 16.60
C PRO A 19 -1.00 23.25 16.42
N SER A 20 -0.61 22.96 15.17
CA SER A 20 0.20 21.79 14.86
C SER A 20 1.51 21.81 15.66
N PRO A 21 1.97 20.67 16.19
CA PRO A 21 3.27 20.59 16.84
C PRO A 21 4.39 21.02 15.85
N PRO A 22 5.46 21.64 16.34
CA PRO A 22 6.58 22.01 15.48
C PRO A 22 7.18 20.76 14.84
N PRO A 23 7.66 20.87 13.57
CA PRO A 23 8.32 19.76 12.89
C PRO A 23 9.51 19.27 13.71
N LEU A 24 9.68 17.96 13.80
CA LEU A 24 10.85 17.36 14.44
C LEU A 24 12.13 17.83 13.72
N PRO A 25 13.21 18.09 14.47
CA PRO A 25 14.48 18.41 13.83
C PRO A 25 14.95 17.26 12.94
N PRO A 26 15.60 17.54 11.79
CA PRO A 26 16.16 16.51 10.94
C PRO A 26 17.05 15.56 11.74
N ALA A 27 16.95 14.25 11.49
CA ALA A 27 17.85 13.28 12.09
C ALA A 27 19.31 13.65 11.76
N ALA A 28 20.19 13.55 12.76
CA ALA A 28 21.60 13.81 12.55
C ALA A 28 22.17 12.80 11.53
N PRO A 29 23.04 13.23 10.59
CA PRO A 29 23.71 12.30 9.66
C PRO A 29 24.44 11.20 10.44
N LEU A 30 24.30 9.96 9.97
CA LEU A 30 25.07 8.84 10.52
C LEU A 30 26.58 9.09 10.37
N PRO A 31 27.40 8.64 11.32
CA PRO A 31 28.84 8.77 11.20
C PRO A 31 29.35 7.99 9.98
N PRO A 32 30.44 8.43 9.30
CA PRO A 32 30.93 7.87 8.03
C PRO A 32 31.24 6.37 8.02
N ASN A 33 31.35 5.74 9.19
CA ASN A 33 31.64 4.31 9.37
C ASN A 33 30.49 3.58 10.12
N ALA A 34 29.27 4.10 10.10
CA ALA A 34 28.14 3.37 10.66
C ALA A 34 27.94 2.05 9.89
N PRO A 35 27.64 0.91 10.59
CA PRO A 35 27.30 -0.31 9.89
C PRO A 35 26.06 -0.10 9.02
N PRO A 36 25.92 -0.84 7.89
CA PRO A 36 24.73 -0.78 7.08
C PRO A 36 23.46 -1.00 7.91
N LEU A 37 22.40 -0.26 7.61
CA LEU A 37 21.13 -0.45 8.26
C LEU A 37 20.59 -1.88 7.98
N PRO A 38 19.91 -2.50 8.94
CA PRO A 38 19.29 -3.81 8.72
C PRO A 38 18.24 -3.73 7.62
N PRO A 39 17.94 -4.84 6.93
CA PRO A 39 16.80 -4.91 6.01
C PRO A 39 15.48 -4.56 6.73
N LEU A 40 14.52 -4.06 5.97
CA LEU A 40 13.17 -3.83 6.48
C LEU A 40 12.48 -5.17 6.81
N VAL A 41 11.51 -5.12 7.71
CA VAL A 41 10.73 -6.27 8.16
C VAL A 41 9.22 -6.03 7.91
N PRO A 42 8.36 -7.06 8.00
CA PRO A 42 6.90 -6.90 7.91
C PRO A 42 6.38 -5.77 8.81
N GLY A 43 5.56 -4.89 8.26
CA GLY A 43 5.02 -3.70 8.93
C GLY A 43 5.90 -2.45 8.86
N ASP A 44 7.04 -2.48 8.17
CA ASP A 44 7.91 -1.30 7.99
C ASP A 44 7.47 -0.37 6.85
N CYS A 45 6.39 -0.70 6.16
CA CYS A 45 5.72 0.21 5.22
C CYS A 45 4.20 0.09 5.29
N MET A 46 3.52 1.04 4.66
CA MET A 46 2.07 1.00 4.46
C MET A 46 1.72 1.57 3.09
N VAL A 47 0.80 0.91 2.37
CA VAL A 47 0.19 1.49 1.17
C VAL A 47 -0.79 2.58 1.60
N VAL A 48 -0.58 3.80 1.14
CA VAL A 48 -1.40 4.97 1.50
C VAL A 48 -2.28 5.47 0.37
N ALA A 49 -2.01 5.08 -0.87
CA ALA A 49 -2.89 5.33 -2.01
C ALA A 49 -2.70 4.26 -3.09
N ALA A 50 -3.79 3.93 -3.76
CA ALA A 50 -3.83 3.14 -4.99
C ALA A 50 -4.88 3.75 -5.93
N LEU A 51 -4.48 4.04 -7.17
CA LEU A 51 -5.29 4.64 -8.22
C LEU A 51 -5.27 3.68 -9.40
N SER A 52 -6.42 3.14 -9.76
CA SER A 52 -6.60 2.25 -10.92
C SER A 52 -7.40 2.92 -12.05
N SER A 53 -7.53 4.24 -11.99
CA SER A 53 -8.07 5.06 -13.08
C SER A 53 -6.92 5.79 -13.77
N SER A 54 -6.80 5.59 -15.08
CA SER A 54 -5.70 6.11 -15.89
C SER A 54 -5.35 7.60 -15.62
N PRO A 55 -4.11 7.95 -15.30
CA PRO A 55 -2.98 7.04 -15.17
C PRO A 55 -3.00 6.28 -13.84
N ASP A 56 -2.63 4.98 -13.90
CA ASP A 56 -2.48 4.17 -12.71
C ASP A 56 -1.35 4.72 -11.84
N ALA A 57 -1.54 4.68 -10.53
CA ALA A 57 -0.53 5.18 -9.59
C ALA A 57 -0.71 4.55 -8.20
N PHE A 58 0.36 4.54 -7.44
CA PHE A 58 0.32 4.17 -6.03
C PHE A 58 1.24 5.04 -5.20
N SER A 59 1.04 5.01 -3.89
CA SER A 59 1.94 5.61 -2.92
C SER A 59 2.05 4.72 -1.69
N ILE A 60 3.26 4.65 -1.15
CA ILE A 60 3.55 3.97 0.13
C ILE A 60 4.22 4.96 1.07
N VAL A 61 4.10 4.73 2.37
CA VAL A 61 4.87 5.43 3.39
C VAL A 61 5.81 4.44 4.08
N LEU A 62 7.05 4.83 4.27
CA LEU A 62 8.02 4.10 5.08
C LEU A 62 7.74 4.33 6.56
N LEU A 63 7.66 3.28 7.35
CA LEU A 63 7.50 3.32 8.81
C LEU A 63 8.81 3.04 9.55
N SER A 64 9.84 2.64 8.81
CA SER A 64 11.22 2.47 9.26
C SER A 64 12.16 3.08 8.22
N THR A 65 13.43 3.29 8.58
CA THR A 65 14.42 3.87 7.66
C THR A 65 14.81 2.84 6.59
N LEU A 66 14.63 3.19 5.32
CA LEU A 66 15.22 2.47 4.20
C LEU A 66 16.66 2.97 4.01
N GLY A 67 17.63 2.10 4.25
CA GLY A 67 19.05 2.48 4.20
C GLY A 67 19.55 2.70 2.78
N LYS A 68 20.54 3.57 2.64
CA LYS A 68 21.23 3.83 1.37
C LYS A 68 21.63 2.53 0.67
N GLY A 69 21.26 2.41 -0.60
CA GLY A 69 21.54 1.24 -1.43
C GLY A 69 20.61 0.04 -1.20
N GLN A 70 19.72 0.11 -0.21
CA GLN A 70 18.66 -0.89 -0.07
C GLN A 70 17.57 -0.64 -1.13
N SER A 71 16.93 -1.72 -1.56
CA SER A 71 15.85 -1.65 -2.56
C SER A 71 14.58 -2.27 -2.00
N ILE A 72 13.45 -1.72 -2.41
CA ILE A 72 12.13 -2.30 -2.24
C ILE A 72 11.46 -2.47 -3.60
N SER A 73 10.63 -3.48 -3.73
CA SER A 73 9.88 -3.76 -4.94
C SER A 73 8.38 -3.65 -4.68
N ALA A 74 7.64 -3.19 -5.68
CA ALA A 74 6.19 -3.18 -5.70
C ALA A 74 5.70 -4.00 -6.89
N THR A 75 4.63 -4.78 -6.70
CA THR A 75 4.04 -5.61 -7.75
C THR A 75 2.53 -5.73 -7.59
N ASP A 76 1.85 -5.84 -8.71
CA ASP A 76 0.43 -6.20 -8.85
C ASP A 76 0.21 -7.72 -9.03
N MET A 77 1.28 -8.50 -9.10
CA MET A 77 1.19 -9.96 -9.16
C MET A 77 0.57 -10.54 -7.90
N GLY A 78 -0.43 -11.42 -8.05
CA GLY A 78 -1.00 -12.15 -6.93
C GLY A 78 -0.01 -13.14 -6.30
N TRP A 79 -0.08 -13.32 -4.99
CA TRP A 79 0.71 -14.31 -4.27
C TRP A 79 0.00 -15.67 -4.23
N LEU A 80 0.69 -16.74 -4.60
CA LEU A 80 0.25 -18.13 -4.50
C LEU A 80 0.66 -18.69 -3.13
N PRO A 81 -0.28 -18.84 -2.19
CA PRO A 81 0.07 -19.12 -0.79
C PRO A 81 0.61 -20.53 -0.55
N GLN A 82 0.32 -21.51 -1.41
CA GLN A 82 0.79 -22.89 -1.30
C GLN A 82 2.11 -23.13 -2.05
N ALA A 83 2.26 -22.50 -3.21
CA ALA A 83 3.50 -22.56 -3.99
C ALA A 83 4.58 -21.59 -3.45
N GLU A 84 4.20 -20.66 -2.59
CA GLU A 84 5.06 -19.59 -2.11
C GLU A 84 5.76 -18.84 -3.25
N ALA A 85 5.00 -18.48 -4.27
CA ALA A 85 5.48 -17.83 -5.49
C ALA A 85 4.50 -16.75 -5.97
N PHE A 86 4.98 -15.82 -6.78
CA PHE A 86 4.10 -14.90 -7.49
C PHE A 86 3.34 -15.62 -8.61
N SER A 87 2.07 -15.26 -8.78
CA SER A 87 1.26 -15.75 -9.88
C SER A 87 1.75 -15.14 -11.19
N GLN A 88 2.17 -15.99 -12.11
CA GLN A 88 2.50 -15.59 -13.49
C GLN A 88 1.31 -15.81 -14.43
N TYR A 89 0.12 -16.03 -13.89
CA TYR A 89 -1.06 -16.34 -14.67
C TYR A 89 -1.62 -15.08 -15.31
N MET A 90 -1.36 -14.92 -16.62
CA MET A 90 -2.12 -14.00 -17.47
C MET A 90 -3.18 -14.79 -18.25
N PRO A 91 -4.43 -14.36 -18.25
CA PRO A 91 -5.41 -14.91 -19.18
C PRO A 91 -4.96 -14.67 -20.62
N ILE A 92 -4.99 -15.73 -21.46
CA ILE A 92 -4.51 -15.73 -22.86
C ILE A 92 -5.10 -14.58 -23.72
N TRP A 93 -6.28 -14.07 -23.37
CA TRP A 93 -6.97 -12.98 -24.07
C TRP A 93 -6.52 -11.57 -23.65
N TRP A 94 -5.79 -11.41 -22.52
CA TRP A 94 -5.19 -10.14 -22.12
C TRP A 94 -3.80 -9.93 -22.72
N SER A 95 -3.12 -10.99 -23.13
CA SER A 95 -1.78 -10.93 -23.73
C SER A 95 -1.70 -10.13 -25.05
N SER A 96 -2.86 -9.78 -25.63
CA SER A 96 -2.92 -8.92 -26.82
C SER A 96 -2.65 -7.44 -26.55
N SER A 97 -2.72 -6.98 -25.29
CA SER A 97 -2.45 -5.60 -24.89
C SER A 97 -1.00 -5.34 -24.49
N GLY A 98 -0.17 -6.39 -24.39
CA GLY A 98 1.25 -6.25 -23.98
C GLY A 98 1.45 -5.81 -22.51
N ALA A 99 0.39 -5.78 -21.70
CA ALA A 99 0.50 -5.54 -20.28
C ALA A 99 1.02 -6.81 -19.61
N GLU A 100 2.30 -6.85 -19.31
CA GLU A 100 2.90 -7.90 -18.50
C GLU A 100 2.69 -7.55 -17.02
N MET A 101 2.32 -8.55 -16.22
CA MET A 101 2.40 -8.43 -14.75
C MET A 101 3.85 -8.10 -14.41
N SER A 102 4.07 -7.03 -13.70
CA SER A 102 5.40 -6.47 -13.52
C SER A 102 5.72 -6.18 -12.06
N SER A 103 7.01 -6.14 -11.79
CA SER A 103 7.52 -5.57 -10.57
C SER A 103 8.29 -4.31 -10.90
N VAL A 104 8.10 -3.27 -10.10
CA VAL A 104 8.87 -2.05 -10.17
C VAL A 104 9.73 -1.93 -8.91
N VAL A 105 10.90 -1.29 -9.03
CA VAL A 105 11.91 -1.26 -7.97
C VAL A 105 12.31 0.17 -7.65
N HIS A 106 12.31 0.49 -6.36
CA HIS A 106 12.93 1.69 -5.81
C HIS A 106 14.23 1.31 -5.10
N THR A 107 15.31 2.08 -5.32
CA THR A 107 16.58 1.93 -4.62
C THR A 107 16.96 3.26 -3.97
N ALA A 108 17.09 3.26 -2.67
CA ALA A 108 17.42 4.44 -1.90
C ALA A 108 18.82 4.96 -2.25
N SER A 109 18.92 6.21 -2.74
CA SER A 109 20.18 6.87 -3.05
C SER A 109 20.90 7.37 -1.79
N ASP A 110 20.13 7.63 -0.74
CA ASP A 110 20.56 8.00 0.61
C ASP A 110 19.62 7.33 1.62
N ASP A 111 19.89 7.49 2.93
CA ASP A 111 19.00 7.00 3.96
C ASP A 111 17.66 7.74 3.91
N GLU A 112 16.58 7.01 3.73
CA GLU A 112 15.22 7.52 3.66
C GLU A 112 14.51 7.27 5.00
N PRO A 113 14.25 8.33 5.78
CA PRO A 113 13.73 8.18 7.14
C PRO A 113 12.26 7.72 7.17
N PRO A 114 11.77 7.26 8.33
CA PRO A 114 10.36 7.01 8.55
C PRO A 114 9.51 8.25 8.22
N GLY A 115 8.35 8.04 7.59
CA GLY A 115 7.48 9.11 7.09
C GLY A 115 7.79 9.53 5.64
N THR A 116 8.87 9.02 5.03
CA THR A 116 9.11 9.20 3.58
C THR A 116 7.97 8.55 2.80
N VAL A 117 7.36 9.32 1.90
CA VAL A 117 6.34 8.84 0.98
C VAL A 117 7.00 8.59 -0.37
N LEU A 118 6.91 7.35 -0.84
CA LEU A 118 7.34 6.95 -2.17
C LEU A 118 6.11 6.79 -3.06
N THR A 119 6.16 7.37 -4.25
CA THR A 119 5.13 7.29 -5.27
C THR A 119 5.58 6.38 -6.41
N GLN A 120 4.69 5.96 -7.28
CA GLN A 120 5.06 5.19 -8.47
C GLN A 120 6.19 5.84 -9.28
N ALA A 121 6.30 7.16 -9.29
CA ALA A 121 7.36 7.89 -10.01
C ALA A 121 8.77 7.67 -9.42
N ASP A 122 8.87 7.25 -8.16
CA ASP A 122 10.14 6.96 -7.49
C ASP A 122 10.66 5.55 -7.81
N PHE A 123 9.82 4.72 -8.46
CA PHE A 123 10.16 3.36 -8.86
C PHE A 123 10.61 3.30 -10.32
N SER A 124 11.54 2.43 -10.61
CA SER A 124 12.04 2.09 -11.95
C SER A 124 11.55 0.70 -12.38
N GLY A 125 11.61 0.40 -13.67
CA GLY A 125 11.19 -0.90 -14.22
C GLY A 125 9.86 -0.86 -14.98
N GLY A 126 9.26 0.31 -15.14
CA GLY A 126 8.00 0.51 -15.85
C GLY A 126 6.90 1.10 -14.97
N ALA A 127 5.67 0.86 -15.34
CA ALA A 127 4.49 1.20 -14.54
C ALA A 127 3.70 -0.07 -14.27
N LEU A 128 3.11 -0.17 -13.08
CA LEU A 128 2.15 -1.23 -12.77
C LEU A 128 0.84 -0.92 -13.50
N SER A 129 0.14 -1.98 -13.93
CA SER A 129 -1.19 -1.88 -14.52
C SER A 129 -2.22 -2.25 -13.47
N LEU A 130 -2.64 -1.26 -12.69
CA LEU A 130 -3.60 -1.46 -11.61
C LEU A 130 -5.04 -1.48 -12.17
N ASP A 131 -5.83 -2.48 -11.77
CA ASP A 131 -7.23 -2.60 -12.17
C ASP A 131 -8.17 -2.21 -11.01
N SER A 132 -9.45 -2.04 -11.33
CA SER A 132 -10.52 -1.73 -10.36
C SER A 132 -10.71 -2.79 -9.27
N SER A 133 -10.09 -3.94 -9.42
CA SER A 133 -10.13 -5.07 -8.50
C SER A 133 -8.76 -5.73 -8.51
N ASP A 134 -7.86 -5.29 -7.67
CA ASP A 134 -6.45 -5.64 -7.73
C ASP A 134 -5.80 -5.64 -6.35
N GLN A 135 -4.51 -5.90 -6.29
CA GLN A 135 -3.68 -5.84 -5.10
C GLN A 135 -2.36 -5.12 -5.40
N LEU A 136 -1.72 -4.66 -4.35
CA LEU A 136 -0.36 -4.14 -4.37
C LEU A 136 0.44 -4.81 -3.26
N LEU A 137 1.52 -5.50 -3.61
CA LEU A 137 2.40 -6.20 -2.69
C LEU A 137 3.77 -5.49 -2.69
N ILE A 138 4.26 -5.14 -1.50
CA ILE A 138 5.55 -4.48 -1.31
C ILE A 138 6.50 -5.45 -0.62
N TYR A 139 7.69 -5.63 -1.18
CA TYR A 139 8.66 -6.60 -0.67
C TYR A 139 10.11 -6.16 -0.88
N GLN A 140 11.03 -6.82 -0.15
CA GLN A 140 12.48 -6.78 -0.37
C GLN A 140 12.99 -8.15 -0.82
N GLY A 141 14.15 -8.17 -1.47
CA GLY A 141 14.82 -9.38 -1.93
C GLY A 141 14.38 -9.82 -3.32
N ALA A 142 14.71 -11.06 -3.67
CA ALA A 142 14.38 -11.62 -4.98
C ALA A 142 12.92 -12.10 -5.03
N GLU A 143 12.28 -12.03 -6.21
CA GLU A 143 10.93 -12.56 -6.42
C GLU A 143 10.79 -14.05 -6.05
N SER A 144 11.85 -14.82 -6.21
CA SER A 144 11.88 -16.24 -5.82
C SER A 144 11.94 -16.46 -4.30
N ASN A 145 12.25 -15.43 -3.53
CA ASN A 145 12.31 -15.48 -2.07
C ASN A 145 12.08 -14.09 -1.46
N PRO A 146 10.86 -13.52 -1.62
CA PRO A 146 10.56 -12.17 -1.13
C PRO A 146 10.41 -12.14 0.39
N THR A 147 10.83 -11.04 0.99
CA THR A 147 10.42 -10.62 2.33
C THR A 147 9.35 -9.54 2.16
N PHE A 148 8.10 -9.89 2.38
CA PHE A 148 7.00 -8.93 2.28
C PHE A 148 7.03 -7.94 3.42
N LEU A 149 6.77 -6.68 3.10
CA LEU A 149 6.78 -5.55 4.04
C LEU A 149 5.37 -5.09 4.38
N CYS A 150 4.54 -4.91 3.37
CA CYS A 150 3.12 -4.58 3.49
C CYS A 150 2.37 -4.98 2.22
N ALA A 151 1.04 -5.07 2.32
CA ALA A 151 0.17 -5.37 1.20
C ALA A 151 -1.18 -4.66 1.32
N PHE A 152 -1.79 -4.34 0.17
CA PHE A 152 -3.15 -3.84 0.08
C PHE A 152 -3.88 -4.53 -1.06
N ASP A 153 -5.06 -5.10 -0.77
CA ASP A 153 -5.96 -5.75 -1.72
C ASP A 153 -7.30 -5.01 -1.74
N TRP A 154 -7.68 -4.48 -2.89
CA TRP A 154 -8.97 -3.82 -3.08
C TRP A 154 -9.92 -4.61 -3.99
N SER A 155 -9.67 -5.90 -4.18
CA SER A 155 -10.54 -6.79 -4.95
C SER A 155 -11.94 -6.96 -4.36
N GLY A 156 -12.14 -6.59 -3.09
CA GLY A 156 -13.40 -6.79 -2.37
C GLY A 156 -13.59 -8.22 -1.84
N TYR A 157 -12.57 -9.06 -1.91
CA TYR A 157 -12.57 -10.43 -1.42
C TYR A 157 -11.60 -10.61 -0.24
N ASP A 158 -11.75 -11.72 0.46
CA ASP A 158 -10.73 -12.14 1.45
C ASP A 158 -9.47 -12.63 0.75
N TRP A 159 -8.33 -12.54 1.44
CA TRP A 159 -7.10 -13.18 1.02
C TRP A 159 -7.35 -14.66 0.69
N LYS A 160 -6.91 -15.11 -0.46
CA LYS A 160 -7.10 -16.49 -0.90
C LYS A 160 -6.22 -17.46 -0.10
N THR A 161 -6.75 -18.65 0.16
CA THR A 161 -6.05 -19.68 0.94
C THR A 161 -5.47 -20.80 0.09
N THR A 162 -5.81 -20.85 -1.21
CA THR A 162 -5.32 -21.86 -2.17
C THR A 162 -4.86 -21.23 -3.46
N ASP A 163 -3.85 -21.83 -4.10
CA ASP A 163 -3.33 -21.36 -5.39
C ASP A 163 -4.38 -21.40 -6.49
N SER A 164 -5.23 -22.42 -6.49
CA SER A 164 -6.32 -22.55 -7.46
C SER A 164 -7.32 -21.39 -7.37
N SER A 165 -7.55 -20.84 -6.20
CA SER A 165 -8.43 -19.68 -6.02
C SER A 165 -7.79 -18.36 -6.44
N VAL A 166 -6.46 -18.29 -6.50
CA VAL A 166 -5.70 -17.17 -7.08
C VAL A 166 -5.68 -17.29 -8.61
N SER A 167 -5.36 -18.47 -9.13
CA SER A 167 -5.12 -18.70 -10.55
C SER A 167 -6.38 -18.94 -11.40
N SER A 168 -7.51 -19.30 -10.79
CA SER A 168 -8.75 -19.66 -11.50
C SER A 168 -9.64 -18.48 -11.86
N SER A 169 -9.31 -17.28 -11.38
CA SER A 169 -10.12 -16.09 -11.66
C SER A 169 -9.89 -15.60 -13.08
N TYR A 170 -10.97 -15.19 -13.75
CA TYR A 170 -10.99 -14.64 -15.11
C TYR A 170 -10.12 -13.38 -15.30
N SER A 171 -9.64 -12.82 -14.21
CA SER A 171 -8.70 -11.70 -14.14
C SER A 171 -7.54 -12.12 -13.23
N GLY A 172 -6.54 -12.80 -13.77
CA GLY A 172 -5.41 -13.37 -13.02
C GLY A 172 -4.56 -12.40 -12.20
N SER A 173 -4.78 -11.09 -12.34
CA SER A 173 -4.21 -10.04 -11.50
C SER A 173 -5.04 -9.70 -10.26
N SER A 174 -6.34 -10.02 -10.26
CA SER A 174 -7.30 -9.48 -9.28
C SER A 174 -7.39 -10.24 -7.96
N TYR A 175 -6.59 -11.25 -7.71
CA TYR A 175 -6.68 -12.05 -6.49
C TYR A 175 -5.31 -12.47 -5.99
N SER A 176 -5.10 -12.31 -4.70
CA SER A 176 -3.89 -12.72 -4.02
C SER A 176 -4.19 -13.58 -2.81
N GLY A 177 -3.31 -14.51 -2.50
CA GLY A 177 -3.18 -15.07 -1.16
C GLY A 177 -2.56 -14.05 -0.21
N LEU A 178 -2.76 -14.26 1.10
CA LEU A 178 -2.06 -13.49 2.10
C LEU A 178 -0.55 -13.74 1.94
N PRO A 179 0.27 -12.71 1.68
CA PRO A 179 1.71 -12.87 1.55
C PRO A 179 2.32 -13.42 2.84
N ARG A 180 3.26 -14.36 2.71
CA ARG A 180 3.88 -15.00 3.87
C ARG A 180 4.56 -13.96 4.78
N GLY A 181 4.44 -14.16 6.08
CA GLY A 181 5.01 -13.27 7.09
C GLY A 181 4.16 -12.04 7.41
N LEU A 182 3.16 -11.72 6.59
CA LEU A 182 2.22 -10.65 6.88
C LEU A 182 1.01 -11.15 7.68
N THR A 183 0.39 -10.24 8.41
CA THR A 183 -0.80 -10.45 9.22
C THR A 183 -1.97 -9.66 8.66
N SER A 184 -3.06 -10.36 8.29
CA SER A 184 -4.26 -9.71 7.77
C SER A 184 -4.85 -8.74 8.79
N GLY A 185 -5.15 -7.52 8.30
CA GLY A 185 -5.67 -6.42 9.13
C GLY A 185 -4.61 -5.66 9.91
N VAL A 186 -3.32 -5.99 9.77
CA VAL A 186 -2.20 -5.31 10.44
C VAL A 186 -1.25 -4.69 9.41
N ASP A 187 -0.54 -5.51 8.67
CA ASP A 187 0.42 -5.12 7.62
C ASP A 187 -0.01 -5.60 6.23
N ALA A 188 -1.08 -6.40 6.15
CA ALA A 188 -1.78 -6.78 4.94
C ALA A 188 -3.26 -6.39 5.04
N LEU A 189 -3.62 -5.28 4.43
CA LEU A 189 -4.99 -4.78 4.45
C LEU A 189 -5.76 -5.29 3.23
N ASN A 190 -7.05 -5.59 3.41
CA ASN A 190 -7.95 -5.73 2.29
C ASN A 190 -9.27 -4.99 2.54
N THR A 191 -9.93 -4.59 1.46
CA THR A 191 -11.14 -3.78 1.54
C THR A 191 -12.28 -4.51 2.23
N LYS A 192 -12.35 -5.84 2.17
CA LYS A 192 -13.38 -6.62 2.83
C LYS A 192 -13.21 -6.63 4.35
N THR A 193 -11.99 -6.76 4.87
CA THR A 193 -11.73 -6.67 6.33
C THR A 193 -12.03 -5.27 6.86
N LEU A 194 -11.95 -4.25 6.01
CA LEU A 194 -12.35 -2.88 6.34
C LEU A 194 -13.88 -2.64 6.26
N GLY A 195 -14.67 -3.70 6.04
CA GLY A 195 -16.13 -3.63 6.00
C GLY A 195 -16.71 -3.23 4.63
N TRP A 196 -15.91 -3.23 3.58
CA TRP A 196 -16.33 -2.88 2.23
C TRP A 196 -16.55 -4.16 1.42
N SER A 197 -17.77 -4.48 1.09
CA SER A 197 -18.11 -5.59 0.21
C SER A 197 -18.22 -5.08 -1.23
N TYR A 198 -17.54 -5.79 -2.14
CA TYR A 198 -17.67 -5.74 -3.58
C TYR A 198 -18.09 -4.36 -4.14
N SER A 199 -17.13 -3.50 -4.37
CA SER A 199 -17.38 -2.24 -5.08
C SER A 199 -16.18 -1.94 -5.98
N TYR A 200 -16.47 -1.70 -7.24
CA TYR A 200 -15.51 -1.24 -8.25
C TYR A 200 -15.05 0.20 -7.93
N TYR A 201 -14.33 0.36 -6.80
CA TYR A 201 -13.69 1.64 -6.50
C TYR A 201 -12.31 1.65 -7.12
N ASN A 202 -12.09 2.61 -8.00
CA ASN A 202 -10.86 2.73 -8.74
C ASN A 202 -9.76 3.47 -7.97
N ASN A 203 -10.10 4.12 -6.85
CA ASN A 203 -9.17 5.00 -6.16
C ASN A 203 -9.31 4.86 -4.65
N TRP A 204 -8.21 4.59 -4.00
CA TRP A 204 -8.09 4.43 -2.57
C TRP A 204 -7.06 5.41 -2.02
N ALA A 205 -7.37 6.06 -0.91
CA ALA A 205 -6.43 6.89 -0.19
C ALA A 205 -6.67 6.79 1.31
N TYR A 206 -5.60 6.74 2.07
CA TYR A 206 -5.65 6.83 3.51
C TYR A 206 -6.18 8.20 3.95
N LYS A 207 -7.14 8.21 4.85
CA LYS A 207 -7.76 9.43 5.41
C LYS A 207 -7.49 9.58 6.91
N GLY A 208 -6.39 9.05 7.42
CA GLY A 208 -5.98 9.26 8.80
C GLY A 208 -5.57 10.70 9.09
N THR A 209 -5.23 10.98 10.33
CA THR A 209 -4.70 12.29 10.72
C THR A 209 -3.27 12.43 10.20
N ASP A 210 -2.98 13.50 9.46
CA ASP A 210 -1.68 13.79 8.82
C ASP A 210 -0.52 13.91 9.83
N SER A 211 -0.82 13.95 11.13
CA SER A 211 0.13 14.09 12.22
C SER A 211 0.22 12.86 13.12
N ALA A 212 -0.25 11.70 12.68
CA ALA A 212 -0.04 10.48 13.45
C ALA A 212 1.46 10.19 13.54
N HIS A 213 2.00 10.10 14.76
CA HIS A 213 3.27 9.45 14.99
C HIS A 213 3.26 8.09 14.30
N ILE A 214 4.42 7.62 13.83
CA ILE A 214 4.57 6.31 13.18
C ILE A 214 3.91 5.19 13.96
N ASP A 215 3.99 5.23 15.29
CA ASP A 215 3.27 4.30 16.18
C ASP A 215 1.74 4.46 16.09
N GLY A 216 1.25 5.65 15.79
CA GLY A 216 -0.16 5.91 15.54
C GLY A 216 -0.63 5.36 14.19
N LEU A 217 0.22 5.40 13.15
CA LEU A 217 -0.08 4.75 11.87
C LEU A 217 -0.11 3.23 12.00
N ARG A 218 0.79 2.64 12.79
CA ARG A 218 0.80 1.19 13.09
C ARG A 218 -0.40 0.73 13.93
N THR A 219 -1.04 1.63 14.68
CA THR A 219 -2.23 1.33 15.53
C THR A 219 -3.55 1.81 14.94
N ALA A 220 -3.53 2.60 13.86
CA ALA A 220 -4.74 3.10 13.18
C ALA A 220 -5.25 2.15 12.07
N ILE A 221 -4.62 0.97 11.93
CA ILE A 221 -4.95 -0.08 10.97
C ILE A 221 -5.79 -1.16 11.65
#